data_cdd920de02e0569e01c8b4a2ee6eea04
#
_entry.id   cdd920de02e0569e01c8b4a2ee6eea04
#
_cell.length_a   1.000
_cell.length_b   1.000
_cell.length_c   1.000
_cell.angle_alpha   90.00
_cell.angle_beta   90.00
_cell.angle_gamma   90.00
#
_symmetry.space_group_name_H-M   'P 1'
#
loop_
_entity.id
_entity.type
_entity.pdbx_description
1 polymer ?
#
loop_
_entity_poly.entity_id
_entity_poly.type
_entity_poly.pdbx_seq_one_letter_code
_entity_poly.pdbx_strand_id
1 'polypeptide(L)'
;MAYTYKYPRPAVTADCIVITREAEPKVLLIQRGNPPFKGAWAFPGGFMDMDETTEQCAIRELEEETGLRVLDMHQIGAYSKVDRDPRGRTVTVAYLAIIDEPIAVTGQDDAAKAEWWPLSDLPHLAFDHYDIRQDAIKLYHQIVNPLLQS
;
A
#
# COMPACT_ATOMS: atom_id res chain seq x y z
N MET A 1 -1.03 -10.57 -23.06
CA MET A 1 -2.03 -11.58 -23.43
C MET A 1 -3.38 -11.21 -22.81
N ALA A 2 -4.44 -11.28 -23.61
CA ALA A 2 -5.78 -11.04 -23.11
C ALA A 2 -6.38 -12.35 -22.59
N TYR A 3 -7.13 -12.23 -21.48
CA TYR A 3 -7.85 -13.36 -20.90
C TYR A 3 -9.34 -13.14 -21.06
N THR A 4 -10.06 -14.18 -21.45
CA THR A 4 -11.51 -14.18 -21.58
C THR A 4 -12.09 -15.22 -20.63
N TYR A 5 -13.06 -14.79 -19.81
CA TYR A 5 -13.65 -15.65 -18.81
C TYR A 5 -15.15 -15.83 -19.06
N LYS A 6 -15.65 -17.01 -18.71
CA LYS A 6 -17.07 -17.31 -18.80
C LYS A 6 -17.91 -16.47 -17.83
N TYR A 7 -17.35 -16.16 -16.67
CA TYR A 7 -18.01 -15.37 -15.64
C TYR A 7 -17.17 -14.13 -15.31
N PRO A 8 -17.81 -13.02 -14.89
CA PRO A 8 -17.08 -11.86 -14.41
C PRO A 8 -16.17 -12.23 -13.24
N ARG A 9 -14.99 -11.60 -13.18
CA ARG A 9 -14.01 -11.84 -12.12
C ARG A 9 -13.52 -10.50 -11.58
N PRO A 10 -13.40 -10.36 -10.24
CA PRO A 10 -12.80 -9.15 -9.68
C PRO A 10 -11.30 -9.14 -9.94
N ALA A 11 -10.73 -7.94 -10.01
CA ALA A 11 -9.29 -7.78 -10.01
C ALA A 11 -8.77 -7.82 -8.58
N VAL A 12 -7.50 -8.24 -8.42
CA VAL A 12 -6.82 -8.24 -7.12
C VAL A 12 -5.63 -7.31 -7.20
N THR A 13 -5.51 -6.43 -6.20
CA THR A 13 -4.35 -5.58 -6.01
C THR A 13 -3.70 -5.89 -4.67
N ALA A 14 -2.48 -5.40 -4.49
CA ALA A 14 -1.83 -5.41 -3.18
C ALA A 14 -1.27 -4.02 -2.91
N ASP A 15 -1.40 -3.56 -1.67
CA ASP A 15 -0.87 -2.29 -1.22
C ASP A 15 0.15 -2.53 -0.11
N CYS A 16 1.17 -1.68 -0.06
CA CYS A 16 2.23 -1.78 0.94
C CYS A 16 2.30 -0.50 1.77
N ILE A 17 2.10 -0.64 3.07
CA ILE A 17 2.20 0.47 4.02
C ILE A 17 3.54 0.33 4.74
N VAL A 18 4.50 1.21 4.43
CA VAL A 18 5.83 1.20 5.03
C VAL A 18 5.90 2.26 6.12
N ILE A 19 6.12 1.84 7.35
CA ILE A 19 6.18 2.74 8.52
C ILE A 19 7.53 2.61 9.18
N THR A 20 8.13 3.73 9.56
CA THR A 20 9.43 3.76 10.23
C THR A 20 9.29 3.51 11.74
N ARG A 21 10.31 2.86 12.31
CA ARG A 21 10.39 2.62 13.76
C ARG A 21 11.12 3.78 14.43
N GLU A 22 10.47 4.94 14.43
CA GLU A 22 10.99 6.16 15.00
C GLU A 22 10.05 6.67 16.09
N ALA A 23 10.52 7.59 16.95
CA ALA A 23 9.68 8.22 17.96
C ALA A 23 8.47 8.91 17.33
N GLU A 24 8.68 9.57 16.19
CA GLU A 24 7.61 10.13 15.36
C GLU A 24 7.59 9.39 14.03
N PRO A 25 6.82 8.28 13.93
CA PRO A 25 6.86 7.44 12.75
C PRO A 25 6.46 8.17 11.47
N LYS A 26 7.09 7.76 10.37
CA LYS A 26 6.76 8.24 9.03
C LYS A 26 6.24 7.10 8.18
N VAL A 27 5.40 7.43 7.23
CA VAL A 27 4.87 6.47 6.27
C VAL A 27 5.23 6.90 4.86
N LEU A 28 5.53 5.92 4.01
CA LEU A 28 5.87 6.15 2.61
C LEU A 28 4.59 6.26 1.79
N LEU A 29 4.44 7.37 1.09
CA LEU A 29 3.34 7.60 0.16
C LEU A 29 3.86 7.89 -1.23
N ILE A 30 3.06 7.54 -2.23
CA ILE A 30 3.30 7.95 -3.61
C ILE A 30 2.21 8.93 -4.03
N GLN A 31 2.55 9.84 -4.95
CA GLN A 31 1.57 10.69 -5.60
C GLN A 31 1.18 10.04 -6.93
N ARG A 32 -0.11 9.84 -7.13
CA ARG A 32 -0.60 9.18 -8.35
C ARG A 32 -0.35 10.06 -9.57
N GLY A 33 0.27 9.47 -10.59
CA GLY A 33 0.54 10.16 -11.85
C GLY A 33 -0.56 10.02 -12.88
N ASN A 34 -1.52 9.11 -12.65
CA ASN A 34 -2.59 8.77 -13.61
C ASN A 34 -3.96 8.70 -12.94
N PRO A 35 -5.06 8.93 -13.70
CA PRO A 35 -6.40 8.68 -13.19
C PRO A 35 -6.61 7.20 -12.86
N PRO A 36 -7.51 6.83 -11.94
CA PRO A 36 -8.30 7.72 -11.11
C PRO A 36 -7.46 8.38 -10.00
N PHE A 37 -7.98 9.47 -9.44
CA PHE A 37 -7.32 10.19 -8.33
C PHE A 37 -5.92 10.73 -8.69
N LYS A 38 -5.72 11.16 -9.94
CA LYS A 38 -4.45 11.78 -10.36
C LYS A 38 -4.10 12.94 -9.44
N GLY A 39 -2.85 12.96 -8.95
CA GLY A 39 -2.37 13.97 -8.03
C GLY A 39 -2.64 13.67 -6.56
N ALA A 40 -3.51 12.72 -6.25
CA ALA A 40 -3.75 12.30 -4.86
C ALA A 40 -2.63 11.39 -4.37
N TRP A 41 -2.47 11.35 -3.06
CA TRP A 41 -1.49 10.49 -2.40
C TRP A 41 -2.10 9.14 -2.06
N ALA A 42 -1.28 8.10 -2.10
CA ALA A 42 -1.71 6.73 -1.87
C ALA A 42 -0.56 5.89 -1.34
N PHE A 43 -0.88 4.74 -0.77
CA PHE A 43 0.15 3.75 -0.47
C PHE A 43 0.64 3.13 -1.78
N PRO A 44 1.93 2.78 -1.87
CA PRO A 44 2.43 2.04 -3.03
C PRO A 44 1.65 0.74 -3.20
N GLY A 45 1.35 0.37 -4.44
CA GLY A 45 0.61 -0.84 -4.73
C GLY A 45 0.13 -0.88 -6.17
N GLY A 46 -0.44 -2.01 -6.55
CA GLY A 46 -0.95 -2.18 -7.90
C GLY A 46 -1.53 -3.57 -8.12
N PHE A 47 -1.82 -3.86 -9.38
CA PHE A 47 -2.47 -5.11 -9.76
C PHE A 47 -1.53 -6.30 -9.69
N MET A 48 -2.03 -7.39 -9.12
CA MET A 48 -1.31 -8.66 -9.01
C MET A 48 -1.17 -9.30 -10.40
N ASP A 49 0.04 -9.77 -10.71
CA ASP A 49 0.28 -10.57 -11.91
C ASP A 49 -0.22 -12.00 -11.69
N MET A 50 -0.48 -12.72 -12.81
CA MET A 50 -1.07 -14.05 -12.75
C MET A 50 -0.18 -15.10 -12.10
N ASP A 51 1.11 -14.86 -12.03
CA ASP A 51 2.12 -15.81 -11.52
C ASP A 51 2.75 -15.38 -10.19
N GLU A 52 2.12 -14.45 -9.47
CA GLU A 52 2.64 -13.99 -8.18
C GLU A 52 1.58 -14.07 -7.09
N THR A 53 2.04 -14.16 -5.84
CA THR A 53 1.18 -14.02 -4.66
C THR A 53 0.90 -12.56 -4.38
N THR A 54 -0.08 -12.27 -3.52
CA THR A 54 -0.35 -10.89 -3.11
C THR A 54 0.85 -10.28 -2.35
N GLU A 55 1.57 -11.09 -1.55
CA GLU A 55 2.78 -10.62 -0.88
C GLU A 55 3.87 -10.27 -1.89
N GLN A 56 4.11 -11.11 -2.88
CA GLN A 56 5.06 -10.84 -3.95
C GLN A 56 4.68 -9.59 -4.74
N CYS A 57 3.38 -9.39 -4.97
CA CYS A 57 2.87 -8.19 -5.63
C CYS A 57 3.19 -6.93 -4.82
N ALA A 58 2.96 -6.95 -3.51
CA ALA A 58 3.27 -5.81 -2.63
C ALA A 58 4.76 -5.47 -2.68
N ILE A 59 5.63 -6.47 -2.62
CA ILE A 59 7.09 -6.28 -2.70
C ILE A 59 7.48 -5.67 -4.03
N ARG A 60 6.97 -6.22 -5.12
CA ARG A 60 7.30 -5.77 -6.48
C ARG A 60 6.83 -4.35 -6.74
N GLU A 61 5.56 -4.05 -6.43
CA GLU A 61 4.99 -2.73 -6.65
C GLU A 61 5.70 -1.65 -5.82
N LEU A 62 6.06 -1.96 -4.58
CA LEU A 62 6.83 -1.04 -3.74
C LEU A 62 8.16 -0.69 -4.42
N GLU A 63 8.89 -1.69 -4.91
CA GLU A 63 10.18 -1.46 -5.56
C GLU A 63 10.02 -0.71 -6.89
N GLU A 64 9.04 -1.07 -7.70
CA GLU A 64 8.78 -0.40 -8.99
C GLU A 64 8.44 1.08 -8.81
N GLU A 65 7.65 1.42 -7.80
CA GLU A 65 7.15 2.78 -7.61
C GLU A 65 8.07 3.67 -6.78
N THR A 66 8.91 3.11 -5.93
CA THR A 66 9.72 3.90 -4.99
C THR A 66 11.20 3.56 -4.99
N GLY A 67 11.59 2.43 -5.57
CA GLY A 67 12.94 1.91 -5.50
C GLY A 67 13.27 1.18 -4.21
N LEU A 68 12.35 1.17 -3.24
CA LEU A 68 12.58 0.54 -1.94
C LEU A 68 12.23 -0.95 -2.00
N ARG A 69 13.18 -1.80 -1.59
CA ARG A 69 12.96 -3.23 -1.50
C ARG A 69 12.91 -3.68 -0.06
N VAL A 70 11.76 -4.19 0.36
CA VAL A 70 11.54 -4.75 1.70
C VAL A 70 10.88 -6.11 1.52
N LEU A 71 11.40 -7.15 2.18
CA LEU A 71 10.92 -8.52 2.03
C LEU A 71 10.08 -8.99 3.21
N ASP A 72 10.19 -8.35 4.37
CA ASP A 72 9.47 -8.73 5.58
C ASP A 72 8.13 -8.00 5.62
N MET A 73 7.08 -8.68 5.16
CA MET A 73 5.74 -8.14 5.04
C MET A 73 4.80 -8.80 6.03
N HIS A 74 3.96 -7.99 6.69
CA HIS A 74 2.92 -8.47 7.61
C HIS A 74 1.56 -8.18 6.99
N GLN A 75 0.76 -9.20 6.76
CA GLN A 75 -0.55 -9.01 6.16
C GLN A 75 -1.48 -8.28 7.14
N ILE A 76 -2.04 -7.16 6.70
CA ILE A 76 -3.01 -6.38 7.46
C ILE A 76 -4.40 -6.97 7.29
N GLY A 77 -4.81 -7.17 6.05
CA GLY A 77 -6.13 -7.70 5.73
C GLY A 77 -6.52 -7.45 4.28
N ALA A 78 -7.72 -7.89 3.94
CA ALA A 78 -8.30 -7.67 2.62
C ALA A 78 -9.39 -6.61 2.72
N TYR A 79 -9.49 -5.80 1.67
CA TYR A 79 -10.47 -4.71 1.57
C TYR A 79 -11.27 -4.91 0.29
N SER A 80 -12.57 -5.13 0.46
CA SER A 80 -13.42 -5.61 -0.65
C SER A 80 -14.74 -4.85 -0.78
N LYS A 81 -14.80 -3.63 -0.28
CA LYS A 81 -15.98 -2.80 -0.44
C LYS A 81 -16.31 -2.66 -1.92
N VAL A 82 -17.60 -2.81 -2.29
CA VAL A 82 -17.99 -2.97 -3.69
C VAL A 82 -17.57 -1.80 -4.57
N ASP A 83 -17.64 -0.59 -4.05
CA ASP A 83 -17.37 0.64 -4.80
C ASP A 83 -16.06 1.33 -4.42
N ARG A 84 -15.12 0.57 -3.80
CA ARG A 84 -13.85 1.14 -3.34
C ARG A 84 -12.96 1.69 -4.47
N ASP A 85 -13.09 1.13 -5.68
CA ASP A 85 -12.29 1.52 -6.85
C ASP A 85 -13.24 1.84 -8.01
N PRO A 86 -13.21 3.06 -8.54
CA PRO A 86 -14.11 3.45 -9.63
C PRO A 86 -13.84 2.73 -10.95
N ARG A 87 -12.68 2.10 -11.12
CA ARG A 87 -12.35 1.37 -12.35
C ARG A 87 -13.12 0.06 -12.48
N GLY A 88 -13.57 -0.53 -11.37
CA GLY A 88 -14.29 -1.78 -11.39
C GLY A 88 -14.22 -2.51 -10.06
N ARG A 89 -14.67 -3.77 -10.05
CA ARG A 89 -14.67 -4.61 -8.86
C ARG A 89 -13.25 -5.03 -8.53
N THR A 90 -12.69 -4.44 -7.48
CA THR A 90 -11.29 -4.65 -7.10
C THR A 90 -11.19 -4.97 -5.61
N VAL A 91 -10.50 -6.06 -5.28
CA VAL A 91 -10.16 -6.44 -3.91
C VAL A 91 -8.68 -6.18 -3.72
N THR A 92 -8.30 -5.48 -2.66
CA THR A 92 -6.89 -5.30 -2.32
C THR A 92 -6.52 -6.05 -1.06
N VAL A 93 -5.31 -6.59 -1.05
CA VAL A 93 -4.70 -7.17 0.15
C VAL A 93 -3.59 -6.23 0.59
N ALA A 94 -3.69 -5.71 1.82
CA ALA A 94 -2.74 -4.73 2.33
C ALA A 94 -1.71 -5.39 3.24
N TYR A 95 -0.48 -4.91 3.13
CA TYR A 95 0.68 -5.40 3.89
C TYR A 95 1.38 -4.25 4.60
N LEU A 96 1.85 -4.53 5.80
CA LEU A 96 2.66 -3.61 6.59
C LEU A 96 4.13 -4.02 6.50
N ALA A 97 5.00 -3.07 6.21
CA ALA A 97 6.45 -3.23 6.30
C ALA A 97 6.99 -2.21 7.31
N ILE A 98 7.86 -2.64 8.20
CA ILE A 98 8.44 -1.77 9.23
C ILE A 98 9.94 -1.70 8.98
N ILE A 99 10.46 -0.48 8.85
CA ILE A 99 11.89 -0.22 8.70
C ILE A 99 12.36 0.74 9.80
N ASP A 100 13.66 0.78 10.06
CA ASP A 100 14.18 1.54 11.20
C ASP A 100 14.16 3.05 10.96
N GLU A 101 14.43 3.50 9.73
CA GLU A 101 14.50 4.92 9.40
C GLU A 101 14.10 5.14 7.95
N PRO A 102 13.69 6.37 7.59
CA PRO A 102 13.35 6.66 6.20
C PRO A 102 14.57 6.56 5.30
N ILE A 103 14.46 5.71 4.28
CA ILE A 103 15.49 5.52 3.27
C ILE A 103 15.14 6.39 2.08
N ALA A 104 16.14 6.92 1.38
CA ALA A 104 15.90 7.74 0.19
C ALA A 104 15.08 6.96 -0.85
N VAL A 105 14.03 7.60 -1.35
CA VAL A 105 13.12 7.01 -2.34
C VAL A 105 12.94 8.00 -3.49
N THR A 106 12.51 7.47 -4.64
CA THR A 106 12.25 8.28 -5.83
C THR A 106 10.99 7.76 -6.51
N GLY A 107 10.05 8.66 -6.83
CA GLY A 107 8.88 8.28 -7.61
C GLY A 107 9.28 7.69 -8.96
N GLN A 108 8.78 6.50 -9.28
CA GLN A 108 9.09 5.76 -10.49
C GLN A 108 7.82 5.12 -11.04
N ASP A 109 7.88 4.66 -12.30
CA ASP A 109 6.77 4.01 -12.98
C ASP A 109 5.51 4.90 -12.93
N ASP A 110 4.39 4.42 -12.43
CA ASP A 110 3.14 5.18 -12.37
C ASP A 110 3.09 6.22 -11.23
N ALA A 111 4.11 6.27 -10.37
CA ALA A 111 4.19 7.22 -9.28
C ALA A 111 4.90 8.50 -9.73
N ALA A 112 4.21 9.64 -9.67
CA ALA A 112 4.81 10.94 -9.99
C ALA A 112 5.84 11.36 -8.95
N LYS A 113 5.60 11.01 -7.67
CA LYS A 113 6.49 11.29 -6.54
C LYS A 113 6.42 10.17 -5.53
N ALA A 114 7.46 10.02 -4.72
CA ALA A 114 7.46 9.17 -3.53
C ALA A 114 8.05 9.99 -2.40
N GLU A 115 7.34 10.06 -1.26
CA GLU A 115 7.75 10.89 -0.12
C GLU A 115 7.38 10.23 1.20
N TRP A 116 8.19 10.52 2.21
CA TRP A 116 7.90 10.14 3.59
C TRP A 116 7.06 11.25 4.25
N TRP A 117 5.96 10.85 4.86
CA TRP A 117 5.04 11.75 5.55
C TRP A 117 4.94 11.40 7.03
N PRO A 118 4.81 12.41 7.93
CA PRO A 118 4.52 12.09 9.32
C PRO A 118 3.23 11.27 9.41
N LEU A 119 3.27 10.15 10.12
CA LEU A 119 2.10 9.29 10.27
C LEU A 119 0.93 10.03 10.93
N SER A 120 1.23 11.02 11.77
CA SER A 120 0.25 11.84 12.47
C SER A 120 -0.37 12.95 11.61
N ASP A 121 0.17 13.21 10.42
CA ASP A 121 -0.28 14.33 9.58
C ASP A 121 -0.15 13.97 8.10
N LEU A 122 -1.10 13.18 7.61
CA LEU A 122 -1.11 12.70 6.24
C LEU A 122 -1.97 13.58 5.34
N PRO A 123 -1.64 13.66 4.04
CA PRO A 123 -2.52 14.32 3.09
C PRO A 123 -3.79 13.48 2.87
N HIS A 124 -4.73 14.01 2.08
CA HIS A 124 -5.89 13.23 1.66
C HIS A 124 -5.43 12.02 0.83
N LEU A 125 -5.89 10.84 1.21
CA LEU A 125 -5.51 9.59 0.56
C LEU A 125 -6.55 9.16 -0.47
N ALA A 126 -6.08 8.55 -1.57
CA ALA A 126 -6.94 8.01 -2.61
C ALA A 126 -7.66 6.74 -2.14
N PHE A 127 -8.71 6.37 -2.86
CA PHE A 127 -9.48 5.15 -2.61
C PHE A 127 -9.98 5.10 -1.16
N ASP A 128 -9.90 3.90 -0.55
CA ASP A 128 -10.21 3.67 0.86
C ASP A 128 -8.95 3.56 1.71
N HIS A 129 -7.85 4.18 1.27
CA HIS A 129 -6.55 4.07 1.95
C HIS A 129 -6.58 4.64 3.36
N TYR A 130 -7.50 5.56 3.66
CA TYR A 130 -7.68 6.02 5.03
C TYR A 130 -8.08 4.87 5.97
N ASP A 131 -8.97 3.98 5.52
CA ASP A 131 -9.38 2.83 6.32
C ASP A 131 -8.22 1.85 6.50
N ILE A 132 -7.43 1.63 5.45
CA ILE A 132 -6.24 0.79 5.52
C ILE A 132 -5.24 1.38 6.52
N ARG A 133 -5.07 2.70 6.52
CA ARG A 133 -4.20 3.42 7.47
C ARG A 133 -4.55 3.08 8.91
N GLN A 134 -5.83 3.11 9.26
CA GLN A 134 -6.27 2.83 10.63
C GLN A 134 -5.85 1.44 11.09
N ASP A 135 -6.06 0.44 10.23
CA ASP A 135 -5.69 -0.93 10.54
C ASP A 135 -4.17 -1.12 10.56
N ALA A 136 -3.46 -0.44 9.67
CA ALA A 136 -1.99 -0.48 9.63
C ALA A 136 -1.38 0.07 10.92
N ILE A 137 -1.90 1.19 11.42
CA ILE A 137 -1.42 1.80 12.67
C ILE A 137 -1.65 0.84 13.84
N LYS A 138 -2.80 0.20 13.89
CA LYS A 138 -3.13 -0.76 14.95
C LYS A 138 -2.15 -1.92 14.94
N LEU A 139 -1.91 -2.51 13.77
CA LEU A 139 -0.96 -3.61 13.64
C LEU A 139 0.47 -3.17 13.97
N TYR A 140 0.87 -1.98 13.51
CA TYR A 140 2.17 -1.39 13.80
C TYR A 140 2.42 -1.34 15.31
N HIS A 141 1.46 -0.82 16.08
CA HIS A 141 1.61 -0.73 17.54
C HIS A 141 1.66 -2.12 18.18
N GLN A 142 0.93 -3.09 17.67
CA GLN A 142 0.98 -4.46 18.18
C GLN A 142 2.37 -5.08 18.00
N ILE A 143 3.04 -4.78 16.90
CA ILE A 143 4.37 -5.32 16.60
C ILE A 143 5.47 -4.56 17.34
N VAL A 144 5.40 -3.22 17.31
CA VAL A 144 6.46 -2.37 17.88
C VAL A 144 6.35 -2.23 19.40
N ASN A 145 5.13 -2.19 19.94
CA ASN A 145 4.87 -2.01 21.36
C ASN A 145 3.97 -3.12 21.91
N PRO A 146 4.42 -4.39 21.88
CA PRO A 146 3.55 -5.51 22.26
C PRO A 146 3.06 -5.45 23.71
N LEU A 147 3.82 -4.81 24.62
CA LEU A 147 3.44 -4.69 26.00
C LEU A 147 2.23 -3.78 26.23
N LEU A 148 1.90 -2.91 25.28
CA LEU A 148 0.75 -2.04 25.36
C LEU A 148 -0.56 -2.76 24.99
N GLN A 149 -0.47 -4.01 24.55
CA GLN A 149 -1.62 -4.81 24.10
C GLN A 149 -2.12 -5.79 25.15
N SER A 150 -1.51 -5.85 26.30
CA SER A 150 -1.93 -6.77 27.38
C SER A 150 -3.16 -6.26 28.12
#